data_703ad79527ebb2656a81565b5863d8e0
#
_entry.id   703ad79527ebb2656a81565b5863d8e0
#
_cell.length_a   1.000
_cell.length_b   1.000
_cell.length_c   1.000
_cell.angle_alpha   90.00
_cell.angle_beta   90.00
_cell.angle_gamma   90.00
#
_symmetry.space_group_name_H-M   'P 1'
#
loop_
_entity.id
_entity.type
_entity.pdbx_description
1 polymer ?
#
loop_
_entity_poly.entity_id
_entity_poly.type
_entity_poly.pdbx_seq_one_letter_code
_entity_poly.pdbx_strand_id
1 'polypeptide(L)'
;MTKQKEDLNIRAMYGNQCIISKDDFLSKYNFNENGLSSQQAQEIIAKNGVNQVSQSKPKKWYNYFFESLFSSFNTILLGISLVLIYTDVVIPETPSYANIIVILVLVIASTLLEFFEEFRSNKAAEKLKELVGTTTLVLRDGKEIKIPIHNITIGDVVLLSSGSMIPADLRIIEAKDLYVGQSSLTGESDAVKKSVNSELNDNNINSITDLDTICFMVNPIVRQSVIALHAVPS
;
A
#
# COMPACT_ATOMS: atom_id res chain seq x y z
N MET A 1 -1.89 -23.30 -9.29
CA MET A 1 -3.19 -23.43 -8.57
C MET A 1 -3.61 -22.20 -7.80
N THR A 2 -2.72 -21.31 -7.36
CA THR A 2 -3.05 -20.11 -6.56
C THR A 2 -3.70 -18.99 -7.38
N LYS A 3 -3.18 -18.69 -8.56
CA LYS A 3 -3.66 -17.59 -9.42
C LYS A 3 -5.10 -17.77 -9.91
N GLN A 4 -5.46 -18.99 -10.28
CA GLN A 4 -6.80 -19.35 -10.76
C GLN A 4 -7.88 -19.28 -9.67
N LYS A 5 -7.49 -19.47 -8.40
CA LYS A 5 -8.38 -19.36 -7.24
C LYS A 5 -8.59 -17.89 -6.84
N GLU A 6 -7.59 -17.08 -7.03
CA GLU A 6 -7.60 -15.63 -6.81
C GLU A 6 -8.47 -14.94 -7.87
N ASP A 7 -8.33 -15.28 -9.14
CA ASP A 7 -9.17 -14.79 -10.24
C ASP A 7 -10.66 -15.16 -10.05
N LEU A 8 -10.96 -16.37 -9.55
CA LEU A 8 -12.32 -16.81 -9.25
C LEU A 8 -12.96 -16.02 -8.09
N ASN A 9 -12.19 -15.70 -7.05
CA ASN A 9 -12.68 -14.90 -5.92
C ASN A 9 -12.94 -13.45 -6.35
N ILE A 10 -12.05 -12.88 -7.16
CA ILE A 10 -12.17 -11.53 -7.67
C ILE A 10 -13.38 -11.42 -8.62
N ARG A 11 -13.61 -12.42 -9.45
CA ARG A 11 -14.82 -12.51 -10.28
C ARG A 11 -16.11 -12.52 -9.47
N ALA A 12 -16.14 -13.30 -8.39
CA ALA A 12 -17.32 -13.37 -7.51
C ALA A 12 -17.57 -12.03 -6.79
N MET A 13 -16.52 -11.28 -6.51
CA MET A 13 -16.55 -10.03 -5.76
C MET A 13 -16.91 -8.83 -6.64
N TYR A 14 -16.27 -8.69 -7.80
CA TYR A 14 -16.42 -7.53 -8.70
C TYR A 14 -17.39 -7.80 -9.88
N GLY A 15 -17.59 -9.05 -10.32
CA GLY A 15 -18.40 -9.39 -11.47
C GLY A 15 -19.83 -8.89 -11.32
N ASN A 16 -20.47 -9.16 -10.20
CA ASN A 16 -21.81 -8.66 -9.91
C ASN A 16 -21.91 -7.13 -9.84
N GLN A 17 -20.83 -6.46 -9.43
CA GLN A 17 -20.80 -5.00 -9.34
C GLN A 17 -20.55 -4.34 -10.70
N CYS A 18 -19.85 -5.04 -11.60
CA CYS A 18 -19.58 -4.58 -12.94
C CYS A 18 -20.82 -4.56 -13.82
N ILE A 19 -21.65 -5.59 -13.73
CA ILE A 19 -22.78 -5.85 -14.66
C ILE A 19 -24.01 -5.02 -14.33
N ILE A 20 -24.25 -4.72 -13.06
CA ILE A 20 -25.42 -3.91 -12.64
C ILE A 20 -25.32 -2.48 -13.20
N SER A 21 -26.49 -1.91 -13.53
CA SER A 21 -26.55 -0.51 -13.99
C SER A 21 -26.04 0.45 -12.92
N LYS A 22 -25.67 1.68 -13.33
CA LYS A 22 -25.24 2.72 -12.40
C LYS A 22 -26.28 2.97 -11.31
N ASP A 23 -27.57 3.11 -11.70
CA ASP A 23 -28.66 3.45 -10.78
C ASP A 23 -28.95 2.32 -9.79
N ASP A 24 -28.92 1.07 -10.26
CA ASP A 24 -29.05 -0.10 -9.42
C ASP A 24 -27.87 -0.23 -8.44
N PHE A 25 -26.66 0.09 -8.89
CA PHE A 25 -25.47 0.08 -8.05
C PHE A 25 -25.58 1.10 -6.91
N LEU A 26 -25.91 2.36 -7.23
CA LEU A 26 -26.07 3.42 -6.23
C LEU A 26 -27.19 3.08 -5.23
N SER A 27 -28.32 2.56 -5.71
CA SER A 27 -29.45 2.16 -4.88
C SER A 27 -29.10 0.98 -3.96
N LYS A 28 -28.44 -0.05 -4.49
CA LYS A 28 -28.06 -1.27 -3.76
C LYS A 28 -27.14 -0.99 -2.58
N TYR A 29 -26.17 -0.07 -2.77
CA TYR A 29 -25.19 0.27 -1.75
C TYR A 29 -25.55 1.53 -0.96
N ASN A 30 -26.70 2.14 -1.24
CA ASN A 30 -27.15 3.41 -0.63
C ASN A 30 -26.11 4.53 -0.77
N PHE A 31 -25.49 4.61 -1.94
CA PHE A 31 -24.49 5.63 -2.27
C PHE A 31 -25.14 6.86 -2.89
N ASN A 32 -24.55 8.04 -2.64
CA ASN A 32 -25.00 9.31 -3.17
C ASN A 32 -23.97 9.86 -4.17
N GLU A 33 -24.44 10.28 -5.35
CA GLU A 33 -23.57 10.94 -6.35
C GLU A 33 -22.94 12.24 -5.84
N ASN A 34 -23.55 12.90 -4.85
CA ASN A 34 -23.00 14.10 -4.20
C ASN A 34 -21.91 13.80 -3.16
N GLY A 35 -21.54 12.53 -3.01
CA GLY A 35 -20.54 12.09 -2.07
C GLY A 35 -21.03 11.92 -0.64
N LEU A 36 -20.15 11.50 0.23
CA LEU A 36 -20.40 11.33 1.66
C LEU A 36 -20.34 12.68 2.40
N SER A 37 -20.98 12.76 3.56
CA SER A 37 -20.62 13.83 4.49
C SER A 37 -19.27 13.56 5.15
N SER A 38 -18.59 14.63 5.56
CA SER A 38 -17.32 14.51 6.27
C SER A 38 -17.42 13.67 7.54
N GLN A 39 -18.55 13.72 8.24
CA GLN A 39 -18.82 12.91 9.42
C GLN A 39 -18.98 11.43 9.07
N GLN A 40 -19.79 11.11 8.05
CA GLN A 40 -19.96 9.73 7.58
C GLN A 40 -18.64 9.12 7.14
N ALA A 41 -17.80 9.87 6.41
CA ALA A 41 -16.49 9.41 6.00
C ALA A 41 -15.58 9.05 7.19
N GLN A 42 -15.58 9.88 8.25
CA GLN A 42 -14.82 9.59 9.48
C GLN A 42 -15.34 8.35 10.21
N GLU A 43 -16.65 8.16 10.31
CA GLU A 43 -17.25 6.97 10.93
C GLU A 43 -16.89 5.69 10.17
N ILE A 44 -16.90 5.73 8.83
CA ILE A 44 -16.54 4.59 7.99
C ILE A 44 -15.04 4.28 8.11
N ILE A 45 -14.17 5.30 8.12
CA ILE A 45 -12.74 5.13 8.34
C ILE A 45 -12.46 4.54 9.73
N ALA A 46 -13.14 4.99 10.77
CA ALA A 46 -13.00 4.46 12.12
C ALA A 46 -13.41 2.97 12.21
N LYS A 47 -14.40 2.55 11.43
CA LYS A 47 -14.92 1.18 11.40
C LYS A 47 -14.08 0.24 10.54
N ASN A 48 -13.72 0.66 9.34
CA ASN A 48 -13.09 -0.18 8.32
C ASN A 48 -11.57 0.02 8.22
N GLY A 49 -11.02 1.04 8.88
CA GLY A 49 -9.62 1.43 8.75
C GLY A 49 -9.39 2.41 7.59
N VAL A 50 -8.13 2.80 7.43
CA VAL A 50 -7.68 3.69 6.35
C VAL A 50 -7.33 2.90 5.09
N ASN A 51 -7.51 3.52 3.92
CA ASN A 51 -7.10 2.94 2.64
C ASN A 51 -5.56 2.87 2.57
N GLN A 52 -4.99 1.75 3.00
CA GLN A 52 -3.56 1.49 2.92
C GLN A 52 -3.30 0.34 1.95
N VAL A 53 -2.65 0.63 0.84
CA VAL A 53 -1.88 -0.40 0.14
C VAL A 53 -0.87 -0.91 1.17
N SER A 54 -0.88 -2.21 1.44
CA SER A 54 -0.03 -2.91 2.40
C SER A 54 1.34 -2.23 2.59
N GLN A 55 1.38 -1.16 3.38
CA GLN A 55 2.65 -0.59 3.81
C GLN A 55 3.19 -1.52 4.88
N SER A 56 4.40 -1.99 4.68
CA SER A 56 5.11 -2.76 5.70
C SER A 56 5.02 -1.99 7.02
N LYS A 57 4.45 -2.63 8.06
CA LYS A 57 4.32 -2.01 9.39
C LYS A 57 5.67 -1.42 9.79
N PRO A 58 5.70 -0.20 10.35
CA PRO A 58 6.95 0.40 10.78
C PRO A 58 7.67 -0.56 11.73
N LYS A 59 8.93 -0.84 11.44
CA LYS A 59 9.75 -1.70 12.30
C LYS A 59 9.82 -1.10 13.69
N LYS A 60 9.67 -1.92 14.70
CA LYS A 60 9.81 -1.48 16.10
C LYS A 60 11.29 -1.21 16.41
N TRP A 61 11.58 -0.30 17.32
CA TRP A 61 12.94 0.14 17.65
C TRP A 61 13.88 -1.01 18.02
N TYR A 62 13.39 -2.04 18.71
CA TYR A 62 14.19 -3.19 19.11
C TYR A 62 14.63 -4.06 17.92
N ASN A 63 13.87 -4.06 16.80
CA ASN A 63 14.28 -4.79 15.60
C ASN A 63 15.55 -4.15 14.99
N TYR A 64 15.62 -2.82 14.99
CA TYR A 64 16.83 -2.10 14.55
C TYR A 64 18.02 -2.45 15.44
N PHE A 65 17.83 -2.51 16.76
CA PHE A 65 18.89 -2.86 17.68
C PHE A 65 19.44 -4.29 17.44
N PHE A 66 18.55 -5.26 17.27
CA PHE A 66 18.99 -6.63 16.98
C PHE A 66 19.62 -6.78 15.60
N GLU A 67 19.11 -6.09 14.59
CA GLU A 67 19.71 -6.06 13.24
C GLU A 67 21.13 -5.48 13.30
N SER A 68 21.35 -4.37 14.04
CA SER A 68 22.67 -3.79 14.23
C SER A 68 23.61 -4.70 15.02
N LEU A 69 23.11 -5.41 16.04
CA LEU A 69 23.93 -6.34 16.83
C LEU A 69 24.46 -7.51 15.98
N PHE A 70 23.66 -8.00 15.03
CA PHE A 70 24.02 -9.07 14.12
C PHE A 70 24.43 -8.57 12.73
N SER A 71 24.91 -7.33 12.65
CA SER A 71 25.50 -6.81 11.40
C SER A 71 26.72 -7.63 10.98
N SER A 72 27.11 -7.55 9.73
CA SER A 72 28.24 -8.31 9.20
C SER A 72 29.53 -8.01 9.96
N PHE A 73 29.76 -6.75 10.32
CA PHE A 73 30.93 -6.34 11.10
C PHE A 73 30.92 -6.90 12.53
N ASN A 74 29.81 -6.74 13.25
CA ASN A 74 29.66 -7.24 14.60
C ASN A 74 29.71 -8.78 14.68
N THR A 75 29.21 -9.48 13.67
CA THR A 75 29.28 -10.94 13.57
C THR A 75 30.73 -11.41 13.49
N ILE A 76 31.59 -10.71 12.73
CA ILE A 76 33.04 -11.01 12.69
C ILE A 76 33.70 -10.76 14.05
N LEU A 77 33.39 -9.62 14.70
CA LEU A 77 33.93 -9.31 16.03
C LEU A 77 33.50 -10.36 17.08
N LEU A 78 32.25 -10.79 17.04
CA LEU A 78 31.76 -11.87 17.91
C LEU A 78 32.48 -13.19 17.64
N GLY A 79 32.73 -13.52 16.38
CA GLY A 79 33.54 -14.69 16.00
C GLY A 79 34.97 -14.63 16.55
N ILE A 80 35.63 -13.47 16.43
CA ILE A 80 36.97 -13.26 17.00
C ILE A 80 36.93 -13.35 18.53
N SER A 81 35.88 -12.80 19.17
CA SER A 81 35.75 -12.87 20.63
C SER A 81 35.67 -14.31 21.15
N LEU A 82 35.00 -15.20 20.43
CA LEU A 82 34.95 -16.62 20.77
C LEU A 82 36.34 -17.30 20.72
N VAL A 83 37.13 -16.96 19.70
CA VAL A 83 38.50 -17.46 19.60
C VAL A 83 39.34 -16.94 20.76
N LEU A 84 39.25 -15.65 21.12
CA LEU A 84 39.97 -15.07 22.23
C LEU A 84 39.54 -15.61 23.60
N ILE A 85 38.25 -15.92 23.77
CA ILE A 85 37.80 -16.63 24.99
C ILE A 85 38.50 -17.97 25.11
N TYR A 86 38.63 -18.71 24.04
CA TYR A 86 39.31 -20.00 24.06
C TYR A 86 40.82 -19.85 24.30
N THR A 87 41.51 -18.91 23.65
CA THR A 87 42.96 -18.74 23.72
C THR A 87 43.43 -18.04 24.99
N ASP A 88 42.69 -17.06 25.49
CA ASP A 88 43.11 -16.18 26.59
C ASP A 88 42.50 -16.55 27.95
N VAL A 89 41.41 -17.35 27.94
CA VAL A 89 40.71 -17.74 29.16
C VAL A 89 40.72 -19.24 29.43
N VAL A 90 40.51 -20.06 28.39
CA VAL A 90 40.36 -21.52 28.57
C VAL A 90 41.71 -22.24 28.61
N ILE A 91 42.68 -21.85 27.75
CA ILE A 91 43.99 -22.53 27.66
C ILE A 91 44.96 -22.12 28.77
N PRO A 92 45.13 -20.82 29.13
CA PRO A 92 46.14 -20.39 30.11
C PRO A 92 45.76 -20.71 31.54
N GLU A 93 46.75 -21.03 32.37
CA GLU A 93 46.57 -21.20 33.81
C GLU A 93 46.17 -19.86 34.51
N THR A 94 46.57 -18.72 33.93
CA THR A 94 46.19 -17.38 34.40
C THR A 94 45.36 -16.68 33.31
N PRO A 95 44.00 -16.65 33.45
CA PRO A 95 43.11 -16.04 32.44
C PRO A 95 43.33 -14.54 32.29
N SER A 96 43.35 -14.06 31.03
CA SER A 96 43.41 -12.61 30.69
C SER A 96 42.14 -12.20 29.99
N TYR A 97 41.42 -11.26 30.59
CA TYR A 97 40.14 -10.74 30.03
C TYR A 97 40.32 -9.45 29.25
N ALA A 98 41.55 -8.89 29.19
CA ALA A 98 41.78 -7.55 28.62
C ALA A 98 41.35 -7.44 27.13
N ASN A 99 41.75 -8.41 26.29
CA ASN A 99 41.42 -8.41 24.87
C ASN A 99 39.89 -8.59 24.64
N ILE A 100 39.24 -9.43 25.44
CA ILE A 100 37.80 -9.68 25.36
C ILE A 100 37.03 -8.42 25.73
N ILE A 101 37.44 -7.70 26.78
CA ILE A 101 36.81 -6.43 27.17
C ILE A 101 36.92 -5.39 26.07
N VAL A 102 38.08 -5.28 25.41
CA VAL A 102 38.26 -4.35 24.28
C VAL A 102 37.30 -4.67 23.14
N ILE A 103 37.18 -5.94 22.74
CA ILE A 103 36.27 -6.33 21.67
C ILE A 103 34.81 -6.09 22.07
N LEU A 104 34.42 -6.40 23.32
CA LEU A 104 33.09 -6.18 23.79
C LEU A 104 32.70 -4.69 23.78
N VAL A 105 33.64 -3.80 24.16
CA VAL A 105 33.45 -2.35 24.05
C VAL A 105 33.30 -1.92 22.56
N LEU A 106 34.08 -2.50 21.65
CA LEU A 106 33.95 -2.23 20.22
C LEU A 106 32.58 -2.71 19.66
N VAL A 107 32.13 -3.88 20.04
CA VAL A 107 30.79 -4.40 19.65
C VAL A 107 29.68 -3.49 20.17
N ILE A 108 29.74 -3.06 21.41
CA ILE A 108 28.75 -2.13 21.96
C ILE A 108 28.78 -0.81 21.23
N ALA A 109 29.97 -0.24 21.01
CA ALA A 109 30.13 1.06 20.34
C ALA A 109 29.60 1.01 18.89
N SER A 110 29.97 -0.04 18.12
CA SER A 110 29.51 -0.21 16.74
C SER A 110 28.00 -0.46 16.67
N THR A 111 27.46 -1.31 17.56
CA THR A 111 26.00 -1.56 17.63
C THR A 111 25.22 -0.28 17.89
N LEU A 112 25.67 0.55 18.84
CA LEU A 112 25.02 1.83 19.13
C LEU A 112 25.10 2.79 17.93
N LEU A 113 26.26 2.90 17.29
CA LEU A 113 26.45 3.76 16.13
C LEU A 113 25.52 3.35 14.97
N GLU A 114 25.56 2.08 14.59
CA GLU A 114 24.71 1.53 13.52
C GLU A 114 23.22 1.69 13.85
N PHE A 115 22.82 1.41 15.11
CA PHE A 115 21.45 1.60 15.56
C PHE A 115 20.99 3.05 15.39
N PHE A 116 21.78 4.03 15.80
CA PHE A 116 21.42 5.44 15.66
C PHE A 116 21.36 5.89 14.21
N GLU A 117 22.31 5.45 13.38
CA GLU A 117 22.31 5.77 11.95
C GLU A 117 21.08 5.18 11.24
N GLU A 118 20.78 3.90 11.46
CA GLU A 118 19.65 3.24 10.81
C GLU A 118 18.31 3.80 11.30
N PHE A 119 18.15 4.01 12.60
CA PHE A 119 16.95 4.61 13.19
C PHE A 119 16.70 6.02 12.64
N ARG A 120 17.73 6.85 12.58
CA ARG A 120 17.65 8.22 12.04
C ARG A 120 17.33 8.22 10.55
N SER A 121 17.97 7.36 9.77
CA SER A 121 17.77 7.23 8.33
C SER A 121 16.34 6.79 8.00
N ASN A 122 15.85 5.75 8.67
CA ASN A 122 14.48 5.26 8.46
C ASN A 122 13.43 6.30 8.86
N LYS A 123 13.63 7.01 9.97
CA LYS A 123 12.74 8.09 10.39
C LYS A 123 12.72 9.28 9.41
N ALA A 124 13.85 9.58 8.79
CA ALA A 124 13.92 10.60 7.74
C ALA A 124 13.20 10.13 6.46
N ALA A 125 13.38 8.87 6.07
CA ALA A 125 12.68 8.28 4.93
C ALA A 125 11.15 8.22 5.14
N GLU A 126 10.70 7.92 6.35
CA GLU A 126 9.28 7.94 6.72
C GLU A 126 8.68 9.36 6.56
N LYS A 127 9.35 10.37 7.08
CA LYS A 127 8.93 11.77 6.91
C LYS A 127 8.87 12.19 5.43
N LEU A 128 9.83 11.75 4.61
CA LEU A 128 9.80 12.02 3.16
C LEU A 128 8.61 11.34 2.49
N LYS A 129 8.27 10.11 2.87
CA LYS A 129 7.07 9.42 2.37
C LYS A 129 5.77 10.15 2.74
N GLU A 130 5.69 10.71 3.94
CA GLU A 130 4.55 11.53 4.37
C GLU A 130 4.43 12.82 3.56
N LEU A 131 5.57 13.49 3.25
CA LEU A 131 5.59 14.72 2.45
C LEU A 131 5.21 14.49 0.98
N VAL A 132 5.51 13.33 0.43
CA VAL A 132 5.13 12.91 -0.93
C VAL A 132 3.74 12.26 -0.94
N GLY A 133 3.00 12.31 0.17
CA GLY A 133 1.65 11.77 0.29
C GLY A 133 0.78 12.18 -0.89
N THR A 134 0.49 11.22 -1.77
CA THR A 134 -0.34 11.44 -2.95
C THR A 134 -1.72 11.84 -2.46
N THR A 135 -2.22 12.98 -2.94
CA THR A 135 -3.56 13.47 -2.63
C THR A 135 -4.47 13.28 -3.82
N THR A 136 -5.76 13.14 -3.57
CA THR A 136 -6.79 13.07 -4.59
C THR A 136 -7.93 14.04 -4.28
N LEU A 137 -8.72 14.39 -5.29
CA LEU A 137 -9.93 15.18 -5.11
C LEU A 137 -11.10 14.23 -4.86
N VAL A 138 -11.88 14.53 -3.84
CA VAL A 138 -13.14 13.84 -3.54
C VAL A 138 -14.27 14.83 -3.37
N LEU A 139 -15.48 14.38 -3.66
CA LEU A 139 -16.69 15.15 -3.40
C LEU A 139 -17.22 14.74 -2.03
N ARG A 140 -17.18 15.67 -1.06
CA ARG A 140 -17.77 15.51 0.27
C ARG A 140 -18.56 16.75 0.65
N ASP A 141 -19.69 16.56 1.31
CA ASP A 141 -20.60 17.66 1.65
C ASP A 141 -20.98 18.52 0.43
N GLY A 142 -21.04 17.91 -0.77
CA GLY A 142 -21.31 18.60 -2.03
C GLY A 142 -20.18 19.53 -2.50
N LYS A 143 -18.98 19.42 -1.95
CA LYS A 143 -17.81 20.24 -2.30
C LYS A 143 -16.61 19.37 -2.68
N GLU A 144 -15.83 19.85 -3.62
CA GLU A 144 -14.55 19.25 -3.98
C GLU A 144 -13.52 19.53 -2.89
N ILE A 145 -13.00 18.46 -2.28
CA ILE A 145 -12.00 18.55 -1.22
C ILE A 145 -10.80 17.70 -1.60
N LYS A 146 -9.61 18.24 -1.40
CA LYS A 146 -8.36 17.53 -1.61
C LYS A 146 -7.97 16.78 -0.33
N ILE A 147 -7.92 15.45 -0.41
CA ILE A 147 -7.57 14.61 0.74
C ILE A 147 -6.39 13.69 0.41
N PRO A 148 -5.62 13.24 1.43
CA PRO A 148 -4.65 12.16 1.26
C PRO A 148 -5.33 10.87 0.81
N ILE A 149 -4.67 10.10 -0.08
CA ILE A 149 -5.21 8.84 -0.62
C ILE A 149 -5.61 7.85 0.49
N HIS A 150 -4.85 7.80 1.58
CA HIS A 150 -5.15 6.90 2.69
C HIS A 150 -6.45 7.26 3.45
N ASN A 151 -6.99 8.46 3.26
CA ASN A 151 -8.25 8.91 3.85
C ASN A 151 -9.47 8.68 2.93
N ILE A 152 -9.27 8.04 1.78
CA ILE A 152 -10.39 7.58 0.95
C ILE A 152 -11.09 6.45 1.66
N THR A 153 -12.42 6.45 1.60
CA THR A 153 -13.24 5.40 2.20
C THR A 153 -14.32 4.91 1.25
N ILE A 154 -14.95 3.80 1.60
CA ILE A 154 -16.05 3.23 0.83
C ILE A 154 -17.20 4.22 0.74
N GLY A 155 -17.67 4.49 -0.48
CA GLY A 155 -18.72 5.46 -0.75
C GLY A 155 -18.24 6.88 -1.07
N ASP A 156 -16.93 7.16 -0.99
CA ASP A 156 -16.39 8.43 -1.48
C ASP A 156 -16.54 8.54 -3.00
N VAL A 157 -16.91 9.72 -3.47
CA VAL A 157 -16.88 10.07 -4.88
C VAL A 157 -15.55 10.73 -5.20
N VAL A 158 -14.72 10.04 -5.98
CA VAL A 158 -13.37 10.49 -6.33
C VAL A 158 -13.39 11.16 -7.68
N LEU A 159 -12.82 12.35 -7.78
CA LEU A 159 -12.70 13.12 -9.02
C LEU A 159 -11.29 12.95 -9.60
N LEU A 160 -11.22 12.35 -10.78
CA LEU A 160 -9.96 12.04 -11.44
C LEU A 160 -9.89 12.72 -12.81
N SER A 161 -8.69 13.09 -13.21
CA SER A 161 -8.40 13.70 -14.51
C SER A 161 -7.32 12.93 -15.25
N SER A 162 -7.15 13.25 -16.53
CA SER A 162 -6.05 12.68 -17.35
C SER A 162 -4.69 12.89 -16.65
N GLY A 163 -3.89 11.84 -16.58
CA GLY A 163 -2.61 11.80 -15.85
C GLY A 163 -2.72 11.46 -14.38
N SER A 164 -3.92 11.39 -13.79
CA SER A 164 -4.11 10.96 -12.41
C SER A 164 -3.89 9.46 -12.26
N MET A 165 -3.30 9.06 -11.13
CA MET A 165 -3.27 7.64 -10.71
C MET A 165 -4.56 7.32 -9.96
N ILE A 166 -5.12 6.17 -10.24
CA ILE A 166 -6.31 5.66 -9.56
C ILE A 166 -5.95 5.29 -8.12
N PRO A 167 -6.56 5.96 -7.11
CA PRO A 167 -6.12 5.86 -5.72
C PRO A 167 -6.68 4.67 -4.94
N ALA A 168 -7.70 4.01 -5.49
CA ALA A 168 -8.40 2.87 -4.91
C ALA A 168 -9.12 2.11 -6.01
N ASP A 169 -9.74 0.97 -5.71
CA ASP A 169 -10.60 0.30 -6.67
C ASP A 169 -11.94 1.05 -6.75
N LEU A 170 -12.28 1.53 -7.96
CA LEU A 170 -13.35 2.47 -8.18
C LEU A 170 -14.35 1.94 -9.21
N ARG A 171 -15.65 2.04 -8.90
CA ARG A 171 -16.75 1.89 -9.87
C ARG A 171 -17.01 3.23 -10.56
N ILE A 172 -17.04 3.22 -11.89
CA ILE A 172 -17.28 4.41 -12.69
C ILE A 172 -18.75 4.78 -12.63
N ILE A 173 -19.05 6.02 -12.25
CA ILE A 173 -20.42 6.57 -12.23
C ILE A 173 -20.63 7.64 -13.28
N GLU A 174 -19.58 8.34 -13.68
CA GLU A 174 -19.60 9.30 -14.76
C GLU A 174 -18.24 9.30 -15.48
N ALA A 175 -18.24 9.17 -16.79
CA ALA A 175 -17.04 9.26 -17.61
C ALA A 175 -17.37 9.57 -19.06
N LYS A 176 -16.49 10.31 -19.73
CA LYS A 176 -16.58 10.57 -21.16
C LYS A 176 -15.24 10.20 -21.81
N ASP A 177 -15.23 9.20 -22.71
CA ASP A 177 -14.05 8.71 -23.42
C ASP A 177 -12.88 8.35 -22.46
N LEU A 178 -13.18 7.57 -21.41
CA LEU A 178 -12.19 7.16 -20.42
C LEU A 178 -11.32 6.03 -20.95
N TYR A 179 -10.01 6.23 -20.90
CA TYR A 179 -8.99 5.23 -21.17
C TYR A 179 -8.04 5.09 -19.99
N VAL A 180 -7.84 3.85 -19.54
CA VAL A 180 -7.00 3.51 -18.39
C VAL A 180 -5.87 2.61 -18.84
N GLY A 181 -4.63 2.94 -18.46
CA GLY A 181 -3.48 2.08 -18.68
C GLY A 181 -3.51 0.92 -17.69
N GLN A 182 -3.49 -0.30 -18.16
CA GLN A 182 -3.50 -1.50 -17.32
C GLN A 182 -2.18 -2.28 -17.34
N SER A 183 -1.10 -1.63 -17.77
CA SER A 183 0.23 -2.25 -17.89
C SER A 183 0.75 -2.85 -16.58
N SER A 184 0.36 -2.30 -15.44
CA SER A 184 0.70 -2.85 -14.10
C SER A 184 0.02 -4.20 -13.82
N LEU A 185 -1.11 -4.50 -14.45
CA LEU A 185 -1.87 -5.75 -14.28
C LEU A 185 -1.60 -6.76 -15.40
N THR A 186 -1.58 -6.30 -16.64
CA THR A 186 -1.46 -7.16 -17.84
C THR A 186 -0.05 -7.24 -18.39
N GLY A 187 0.80 -6.24 -18.13
CA GLY A 187 2.08 -6.04 -18.79
C GLY A 187 1.97 -5.40 -20.19
N GLU A 188 0.75 -5.17 -20.69
CA GLU A 188 0.50 -4.55 -22.01
C GLU A 188 0.44 -3.03 -21.87
N SER A 189 1.05 -2.32 -22.82
CA SER A 189 1.11 -0.85 -22.81
C SER A 189 -0.16 -0.17 -23.30
N ASP A 190 -1.07 -0.90 -23.93
CA ASP A 190 -2.27 -0.35 -24.53
C ASP A 190 -3.29 0.09 -23.48
N ALA A 191 -3.84 1.28 -23.69
CA ALA A 191 -4.87 1.81 -22.80
C ALA A 191 -6.23 1.18 -23.14
N VAL A 192 -6.92 0.69 -22.12
CA VAL A 192 -8.24 0.05 -22.25
C VAL A 192 -9.35 1.07 -22.05
N LYS A 193 -10.33 1.07 -22.94
CA LYS A 193 -11.54 1.88 -22.81
C LYS A 193 -12.39 1.39 -21.66
N LYS A 194 -12.85 2.30 -20.82
CA LYS A 194 -13.75 2.04 -19.70
C LYS A 194 -15.07 2.81 -19.88
N SER A 195 -16.15 2.29 -19.34
CA SER A 195 -17.51 2.83 -19.52
C SER A 195 -18.29 2.87 -18.21
N VAL A 196 -19.36 3.67 -18.18
CA VAL A 196 -20.27 3.78 -17.01
C VAL A 196 -21.16 2.54 -16.91
N ASN A 197 -21.69 2.08 -18.02
CA ASN A 197 -22.52 0.90 -18.11
C ASN A 197 -21.75 -0.23 -18.78
N SER A 198 -21.88 -1.44 -18.23
CA SER A 198 -21.24 -2.60 -18.81
C SER A 198 -21.98 -3.09 -20.04
N GLU A 199 -21.22 -3.44 -21.07
CA GLU A 199 -21.70 -4.21 -22.22
C GLU A 199 -21.51 -5.73 -22.01
N LEU A 200 -20.94 -6.11 -20.84
CA LEU A 200 -20.60 -7.49 -20.51
C LEU A 200 -21.77 -8.22 -19.88
N ASN A 201 -21.84 -9.51 -20.14
CA ASN A 201 -22.69 -10.47 -19.44
C ASN A 201 -21.80 -11.38 -18.58
N ASP A 202 -22.37 -12.02 -17.55
CA ASP A 202 -21.66 -12.91 -16.63
C ASP A 202 -20.78 -13.96 -17.33
N ASN A 203 -21.17 -14.41 -18.51
CA ASN A 203 -20.46 -15.42 -19.29
C ASN A 203 -19.24 -14.90 -20.04
N ASN A 204 -19.11 -13.57 -20.22
CA ASN A 204 -18.04 -12.96 -21.04
C ASN A 204 -16.87 -12.41 -20.20
N ILE A 205 -16.95 -12.48 -18.88
CA ILE A 205 -15.87 -12.04 -18.00
C ILE A 205 -14.86 -13.18 -17.85
N ASN A 206 -13.72 -13.09 -18.49
CA ASN A 206 -12.63 -14.08 -18.39
C ASN A 206 -11.51 -13.64 -17.46
N SER A 207 -11.31 -12.34 -17.28
CA SER A 207 -10.29 -11.75 -16.42
C SER A 207 -10.84 -10.52 -15.70
N ILE A 208 -10.18 -10.14 -14.60
CA ILE A 208 -10.46 -8.87 -13.89
C ILE A 208 -10.22 -7.65 -14.80
N THR A 209 -9.35 -7.78 -15.80
CA THR A 209 -9.04 -6.74 -16.77
C THR A 209 -10.15 -6.48 -17.75
N ASP A 210 -11.06 -7.45 -17.93
CA ASP A 210 -12.22 -7.32 -18.83
C ASP A 210 -13.31 -6.41 -18.24
N LEU A 211 -13.28 -6.19 -16.90
CA LEU A 211 -14.28 -5.37 -16.22
C LEU A 211 -14.24 -3.93 -16.72
N ASP A 212 -15.20 -3.56 -17.55
CA ASP A 212 -15.24 -2.29 -18.27
C ASP A 212 -15.72 -1.09 -17.42
N THR A 213 -16.42 -1.36 -16.33
CA THR A 213 -16.98 -0.33 -15.43
C THR A 213 -16.17 -0.13 -14.14
N ILE A 214 -15.11 -0.90 -13.93
CA ILE A 214 -14.27 -0.84 -12.74
C ILE A 214 -12.85 -0.42 -13.11
N CYS A 215 -12.32 0.50 -12.35
CA CYS A 215 -10.93 0.95 -12.42
C CYS A 215 -10.18 0.46 -11.19
N PHE A 216 -9.07 -0.24 -11.42
CA PHE A 216 -8.24 -0.79 -10.34
C PHE A 216 -7.16 0.19 -9.91
N MET A 217 -6.83 0.12 -8.63
CA MET A 217 -5.79 0.93 -8.02
C MET A 217 -4.44 0.85 -8.77
N VAL A 218 -3.64 1.93 -8.67
CA VAL A 218 -2.28 2.06 -9.26
C VAL A 218 -2.26 2.12 -10.80
N ASN A 219 -3.38 2.17 -11.46
CA ASN A 219 -3.45 2.34 -12.91
C ASN A 219 -3.57 3.82 -13.29
N PRO A 220 -2.81 4.31 -14.30
CA PRO A 220 -2.93 5.70 -14.74
C PRO A 220 -4.13 5.90 -15.65
N ILE A 221 -4.76 7.07 -15.52
CA ILE A 221 -5.74 7.56 -16.50
C ILE A 221 -4.99 8.20 -17.66
N VAL A 222 -5.16 7.65 -18.84
CA VAL A 222 -4.47 8.11 -20.06
C VAL A 222 -5.24 9.26 -20.72
N ARG A 223 -6.58 9.24 -20.64
CA ARG A 223 -7.44 10.21 -21.30
C ARG A 223 -8.70 10.50 -20.50
N GLN A 224 -9.11 11.75 -20.39
CA GLN A 224 -10.35 12.32 -19.86
C GLN A 224 -10.53 12.45 -18.33
N SER A 225 -11.55 13.25 -17.93
CA SER A 225 -11.98 13.41 -16.54
C SER A 225 -13.01 12.35 -16.16
N VAL A 226 -12.90 11.84 -14.95
CA VAL A 226 -13.73 10.76 -14.44
C VAL A 226 -14.26 11.13 -13.06
N ILE A 227 -15.53 10.87 -12.83
CA ILE A 227 -16.12 10.80 -11.50
C ILE A 227 -16.32 9.32 -11.21
N ALA A 228 -15.70 8.83 -10.15
CA ALA A 228 -15.78 7.42 -9.79
C ALA A 228 -16.12 7.25 -8.31
N LEU A 229 -16.85 6.18 -7.98
CA LEU A 229 -17.25 5.86 -6.63
C LEU A 229 -16.41 4.70 -6.09
N HIS A 230 -15.83 4.86 -4.90
CA HIS A 230 -15.10 3.78 -4.22
C HIS A 230 -16.10 2.76 -3.67
N ALA A 231 -16.08 1.55 -4.20
CA ALA A 231 -17.15 0.60 -3.98
C ALA A 231 -16.79 -0.63 -3.16
N VAL A 232 -15.51 -0.89 -2.91
CA VAL A 232 -15.10 -2.21 -2.40
C VAL A 232 -14.15 -2.09 -1.23
N PRO A 233 -14.39 -2.85 -0.13
CA PRO A 233 -13.39 -3.03 0.90
C PRO A 233 -12.23 -3.85 0.34
N SER A 234 -11.04 -3.28 0.43
CA SER A 234 -9.76 -3.96 0.16
C SER A 234 -9.48 -5.04 1.20
#